data_f86af8a750268b2d0db61457df281d52
#
_entry.id   f86af8a750268b2d0db61457df281d52
#
_cell.length_a   1.000
_cell.length_b   1.000
_cell.length_c   1.000
_cell.angle_alpha   90.00
_cell.angle_beta   90.00
_cell.angle_gamma   90.00
#
_symmetry.space_group_name_H-M   'P 1'
#
loop_
_entity.id
_entity.type
_entity.pdbx_description
1 polymer ?
#
loop_
_entity_poly.entity_id
_entity_poly.type
_entity_poly.pdbx_seq_one_letter_code
_entity_poly.pdbx_strand_id
1 'polypeptide(L)'
;MTRNLFEGKNVLVVGGNSGIGLAAAKAFSQEGANLIITGRNVETLTSKADEIGGRTSAYQCDVTDMEQIKDLVVKVELEFGYIDVLFISAGQYSSGSINSVTEENWDWLMDTNLKGMFFTIQGMLPLMGNPSSIVLMGSIAGRLAVAESPVYAASKAGVRSLARSLAADFVTKGIRVNVVSP
;
A
#
# COMPACT_ATOMS: atom_id res chain seq x y z
N MET A 1 -27.70 13.85 6.94
CA MET A 1 -27.36 12.55 6.34
C MET A 1 -25.87 12.57 6.08
N THR A 2 -25.09 11.85 6.86
CA THR A 2 -23.67 11.63 6.60
C THR A 2 -23.56 10.85 5.29
N ARG A 3 -22.93 11.43 4.31
CA ARG A 3 -22.75 10.81 2.98
C ARG A 3 -21.60 9.81 3.15
N ASN A 4 -21.87 8.50 3.08
CA ASN A 4 -20.84 7.47 3.06
C ASN A 4 -20.06 7.61 1.76
N LEU A 5 -18.86 8.20 1.84
CA LEU A 5 -18.05 8.59 0.68
C LEU A 5 -17.57 7.38 -0.13
N PHE A 6 -17.47 6.21 0.52
CA PHE A 6 -16.97 4.97 -0.08
C PHE A 6 -18.02 3.85 -0.15
N GLU A 7 -19.32 4.20 -0.02
CA GLU A 7 -20.40 3.21 -0.11
C GLU A 7 -20.28 2.38 -1.40
N GLY A 8 -20.13 1.06 -1.24
CA GLY A 8 -19.98 0.10 -2.33
C GLY A 8 -18.67 0.17 -3.12
N LYS A 9 -17.69 0.98 -2.68
CA LYS A 9 -16.36 1.05 -3.29
C LYS A 9 -15.49 -0.11 -2.83
N ASN A 10 -14.77 -0.73 -3.75
CA ASN A 10 -13.81 -1.79 -3.50
C ASN A 10 -12.43 -1.19 -3.20
N VAL A 11 -11.96 -1.37 -1.97
CA VAL A 11 -10.73 -0.78 -1.47
C VAL A 11 -9.76 -1.89 -1.03
N LEU A 12 -8.55 -1.88 -1.59
CA LEU A 12 -7.46 -2.74 -1.16
C LEU A 12 -6.45 -1.91 -0.34
N VAL A 13 -6.23 -2.31 0.93
CA VAL A 13 -5.22 -1.69 1.81
C VAL A 13 -4.07 -2.66 2.05
N VAL A 14 -2.96 -2.42 1.40
CA VAL A 14 -1.73 -3.22 1.55
C VAL A 14 -0.94 -2.72 2.77
N GLY A 15 -0.76 -3.60 3.76
CA GLY A 15 -0.25 -3.21 5.09
C GLY A 15 -1.35 -2.64 5.99
N GLY A 16 -2.55 -3.22 5.95
CA GLY A 16 -3.75 -2.76 6.66
C GLY A 16 -3.89 -3.25 8.10
N ASN A 17 -2.94 -4.03 8.61
CA ASN A 17 -3.04 -4.65 9.95
C ASN A 17 -2.39 -3.84 11.09
N SER A 18 -1.78 -2.68 10.80
CA SER A 18 -1.15 -1.83 11.82
C SER A 18 -1.01 -0.38 11.37
N GLY A 19 -0.70 0.51 12.32
CA GLY A 19 -0.32 1.90 12.08
C GLY A 19 -1.28 2.67 11.16
N ILE A 20 -0.72 3.39 10.20
CA ILE A 20 -1.46 4.25 9.27
C ILE A 20 -2.37 3.41 8.36
N GLY A 21 -1.91 2.24 7.91
CA GLY A 21 -2.72 1.34 7.09
C GLY A 21 -4.00 0.88 7.80
N LEU A 22 -3.89 0.49 9.07
CA LEU A 22 -5.05 0.10 9.88
C LEU A 22 -6.01 1.28 10.12
N ALA A 23 -5.46 2.46 10.41
CA ALA A 23 -6.28 3.66 10.60
C ALA A 23 -7.05 4.02 9.31
N ALA A 24 -6.40 3.94 8.16
CA ALA A 24 -7.02 4.15 6.86
C ALA A 24 -8.10 3.08 6.57
N ALA A 25 -7.78 1.80 6.84
CA ALA A 25 -8.73 0.70 6.65
C ALA A 25 -10.02 0.91 7.47
N LYS A 26 -9.87 1.29 8.75
CA LYS A 26 -11.03 1.64 9.60
C LYS A 26 -11.85 2.80 9.04
N ALA A 27 -11.18 3.85 8.57
CA ALA A 27 -11.86 5.00 7.98
C ALA A 27 -12.61 4.62 6.69
N PHE A 28 -12.03 3.81 5.81
CA PHE A 28 -12.71 3.31 4.61
C PHE A 28 -13.95 2.46 4.96
N SER A 29 -13.81 1.54 5.94
CA SER A 29 -14.93 0.71 6.39
C SER A 29 -16.07 1.55 6.99
N GLN A 30 -15.76 2.57 7.81
CA GLN A 30 -16.74 3.49 8.39
C GLN A 30 -17.51 4.30 7.33
N GLU A 31 -16.90 4.53 6.19
CA GLU A 31 -17.49 5.23 5.04
C GLU A 31 -18.16 4.27 4.03
N GLY A 32 -18.34 2.99 4.38
CA GLY A 32 -19.14 2.01 3.64
C GLY A 32 -18.40 1.24 2.55
N ALA A 33 -17.05 1.23 2.56
CA ALA A 33 -16.27 0.46 1.60
C ALA A 33 -16.42 -1.06 1.77
N ASN A 34 -16.34 -1.81 0.66
CA ASN A 34 -15.93 -3.21 0.67
C ASN A 34 -14.40 -3.23 0.78
N LEU A 35 -13.85 -3.92 1.76
CA LEU A 35 -12.45 -3.77 2.14
C LEU A 35 -11.71 -5.10 2.10
N ILE A 36 -10.55 -5.11 1.46
CA ILE A 36 -9.53 -6.14 1.65
C ILE A 36 -8.34 -5.48 2.34
N ILE A 37 -7.86 -6.09 3.43
CA ILE A 37 -6.61 -5.71 4.07
C ILE A 37 -5.56 -6.80 3.91
N THR A 38 -4.28 -6.42 3.81
CA THR A 38 -3.19 -7.39 3.76
C THR A 38 -2.11 -7.10 4.79
N GLY A 39 -1.35 -8.13 5.13
CA GLY A 39 -0.23 -8.08 6.05
C GLY A 39 0.49 -9.42 6.13
N ARG A 40 1.65 -9.46 6.80
CA ARG A 40 2.50 -10.65 6.88
C ARG A 40 2.05 -11.65 7.95
N ASN A 41 1.60 -11.15 9.08
CA ASN A 41 1.20 -12.00 10.21
C ASN A 41 -0.30 -12.28 10.15
N VAL A 42 -0.67 -13.55 9.96
CA VAL A 42 -2.06 -14.00 9.76
C VAL A 42 -2.91 -13.74 10.99
N GLU A 43 -2.40 -14.00 12.19
CA GLU A 43 -3.18 -13.87 13.44
C GLU A 43 -3.57 -12.42 13.69
N THR A 44 -2.58 -11.50 13.61
CA THR A 44 -2.86 -10.06 13.76
C THR A 44 -3.75 -9.54 12.64
N LEU A 45 -3.57 -10.03 11.41
CA LEU A 45 -4.35 -9.61 10.26
C LEU A 45 -5.82 -10.00 10.41
N THR A 46 -6.11 -11.26 10.77
CA THR A 46 -7.47 -11.75 10.99
C THR A 46 -8.14 -10.99 12.15
N SER A 47 -7.46 -10.87 13.29
CA SER A 47 -7.95 -10.11 14.43
C SER A 47 -8.28 -8.66 14.08
N LYS A 48 -7.49 -8.02 13.19
CA LYS A 48 -7.75 -6.64 12.77
C LYS A 48 -8.89 -6.54 11.76
N ALA A 49 -9.08 -7.52 10.90
CA ALA A 49 -10.24 -7.57 10.02
C ALA A 49 -11.54 -7.69 10.83
N ASP A 50 -11.56 -8.54 11.86
CA ASP A 50 -12.69 -8.68 12.78
C ASP A 50 -12.97 -7.38 13.55
N GLU A 51 -11.90 -6.71 14.03
CA GLU A 51 -12.01 -5.41 14.72
C GLU A 51 -12.56 -4.29 13.82
N ILE A 52 -12.16 -4.26 12.54
CA ILE A 52 -12.67 -3.29 11.56
C ILE A 52 -14.15 -3.60 11.29
N GLY A 53 -14.51 -4.87 11.18
CA GLY A 53 -15.86 -5.32 10.90
C GLY A 53 -16.35 -4.94 9.50
N GLY A 54 -17.68 -4.87 9.34
CA GLY A 54 -18.28 -4.54 8.05
C GLY A 54 -18.02 -5.60 6.98
N ARG A 55 -17.73 -5.14 5.75
CA ARG A 55 -17.37 -6.00 4.62
C ARG A 55 -15.84 -6.02 4.46
N THR A 56 -15.14 -6.59 5.45
CA THR A 56 -13.68 -6.61 5.48
C THR A 56 -13.16 -8.03 5.39
N SER A 57 -12.39 -8.30 4.34
CA SER A 57 -11.63 -9.54 4.16
C SER A 57 -10.14 -9.33 4.43
N ALA A 58 -9.44 -10.41 4.76
CA ALA A 58 -8.03 -10.40 5.13
C ALA A 58 -7.25 -11.45 4.36
N TYR A 59 -6.18 -11.03 3.66
CA TYR A 59 -5.30 -11.94 2.92
C TYR A 59 -3.85 -11.73 3.29
N GLN A 60 -3.19 -12.82 3.70
CA GLN A 60 -1.75 -12.78 3.94
C GLN A 60 -1.01 -12.42 2.66
N CYS A 61 -0.09 -11.45 2.76
CA CYS A 61 0.82 -11.10 1.68
C CYS A 61 2.06 -10.40 2.26
N ASP A 62 3.23 -10.96 1.97
CA ASP A 62 4.50 -10.25 2.07
C ASP A 62 4.82 -9.63 0.71
N VAL A 63 4.90 -8.32 0.66
CA VAL A 63 5.16 -7.58 -0.60
C VAL A 63 6.57 -7.81 -1.14
N THR A 64 7.47 -8.43 -0.39
CA THR A 64 8.79 -8.83 -0.86
C THR A 64 8.78 -10.17 -1.59
N ASP A 65 7.69 -10.92 -1.50
CA ASP A 65 7.48 -12.21 -2.14
C ASP A 65 6.57 -12.05 -3.39
N MET A 66 7.16 -12.23 -4.56
CA MET A 66 6.46 -12.05 -5.84
C MET A 66 5.34 -13.08 -6.07
N GLU A 67 5.48 -14.30 -5.55
CA GLU A 67 4.41 -15.32 -5.68
C GLU A 67 3.23 -14.96 -4.79
N GLN A 68 3.46 -14.47 -3.56
CA GLN A 68 2.38 -14.00 -2.71
C GLN A 68 1.65 -12.78 -3.30
N ILE A 69 2.35 -11.89 -4.02
CA ILE A 69 1.70 -10.81 -4.75
C ILE A 69 0.79 -11.37 -5.85
N LYS A 70 1.25 -12.35 -6.64
CA LYS A 70 0.43 -13.00 -7.67
C LYS A 70 -0.80 -13.67 -7.09
N ASP A 71 -0.63 -14.42 -6.00
CA ASP A 71 -1.74 -15.06 -5.28
C ASP A 71 -2.75 -14.03 -4.77
N LEU A 72 -2.27 -12.90 -4.27
CA LEU A 72 -3.13 -11.80 -3.83
C LEU A 72 -3.95 -11.23 -4.99
N VAL A 73 -3.35 -11.04 -6.17
CA VAL A 73 -4.07 -10.56 -7.37
C VAL A 73 -5.24 -11.47 -7.69
N VAL A 74 -5.02 -12.80 -7.71
CA VAL A 74 -6.08 -13.78 -7.96
C VAL A 74 -7.21 -13.69 -6.92
N LYS A 75 -6.86 -13.57 -5.64
CA LYS A 75 -7.85 -13.45 -4.56
C LYS A 75 -8.68 -12.17 -4.67
N VAL A 76 -8.03 -11.04 -4.97
CA VAL A 76 -8.71 -9.75 -5.18
C VAL A 76 -9.62 -9.79 -6.40
N GLU A 77 -9.17 -10.41 -7.50
CA GLU A 77 -9.98 -10.58 -8.71
C GLU A 77 -11.22 -11.40 -8.44
N LEU A 78 -11.09 -12.54 -7.74
CA LEU A 78 -12.21 -13.43 -7.39
C LEU A 78 -13.23 -12.77 -6.47
N GLU A 79 -12.78 -11.94 -5.52
CA GLU A 79 -13.67 -11.32 -4.53
C GLU A 79 -14.28 -10.01 -5.03
N PHE A 80 -13.49 -9.17 -5.66
CA PHE A 80 -13.91 -7.83 -6.07
C PHE A 80 -14.17 -7.70 -7.58
N GLY A 81 -13.45 -8.44 -8.41
CA GLY A 81 -13.44 -8.25 -9.87
C GLY A 81 -12.74 -6.97 -10.31
N TYR A 82 -12.84 -5.89 -9.53
CA TYR A 82 -12.18 -4.60 -9.79
C TYR A 82 -11.88 -3.85 -8.49
N ILE A 83 -10.96 -2.86 -8.57
CA ILE A 83 -10.52 -2.03 -7.44
C ILE A 83 -10.80 -0.55 -7.75
N ASP A 84 -11.53 0.14 -6.87
CA ASP A 84 -11.70 1.61 -6.93
C ASP A 84 -10.51 2.33 -6.29
N VAL A 85 -9.99 1.79 -5.18
CA VAL A 85 -8.88 2.40 -4.43
C VAL A 85 -7.84 1.35 -4.04
N LEU A 86 -6.60 1.60 -4.41
CA LEU A 86 -5.43 0.87 -3.94
C LEU A 86 -4.62 1.78 -2.98
N PHE A 87 -4.61 1.43 -1.70
CA PHE A 87 -3.83 2.14 -0.68
C PHE A 87 -2.67 1.27 -0.23
N ILE A 88 -1.43 1.70 -0.52
CA ILE A 88 -0.22 0.94 -0.15
C ILE A 88 0.49 1.63 1.00
N SER A 89 0.33 1.06 2.20
CA SER A 89 0.96 1.49 3.45
C SER A 89 2.09 0.55 3.90
N ALA A 90 2.22 -0.64 3.28
CA ALA A 90 3.31 -1.56 3.59
C ALA A 90 4.65 -0.84 3.43
N GLY A 91 5.45 -0.87 4.48
CA GLY A 91 6.74 -0.21 4.52
C GLY A 91 7.46 -0.48 5.82
N GLN A 92 8.77 -0.30 5.78
CA GLN A 92 9.67 -0.51 6.91
C GLN A 92 10.54 0.73 7.12
N TYR A 93 11.03 0.88 8.33
CA TYR A 93 11.98 1.91 8.72
C TYR A 93 13.17 1.29 9.42
N SER A 94 14.34 1.76 9.08
CA SER A 94 15.58 1.48 9.81
C SER A 94 16.43 2.73 9.82
N SER A 95 17.05 3.02 10.97
CA SER A 95 18.07 4.04 11.12
C SER A 95 19.46 3.41 11.13
N GLY A 96 20.44 4.13 10.64
CA GLY A 96 21.83 3.74 10.64
C GLY A 96 22.67 4.72 9.83
N SER A 97 23.91 4.98 10.28
CA SER A 97 24.87 5.80 9.54
C SER A 97 25.31 5.08 8.26
N ILE A 98 25.87 5.80 7.32
CA ILE A 98 26.39 5.20 6.08
C ILE A 98 27.36 4.05 6.33
N ASN A 99 28.12 4.09 7.42
CA ASN A 99 29.10 3.07 7.76
C ASN A 99 28.51 1.83 8.42
N SER A 100 27.24 1.87 8.88
CA SER A 100 26.57 0.75 9.57
C SER A 100 25.52 0.07 8.72
N VAL A 101 25.20 0.58 7.54
CA VAL A 101 24.24 -0.06 6.62
C VAL A 101 24.87 -1.31 6.04
N THR A 102 24.20 -2.45 6.19
CA THR A 102 24.55 -3.71 5.54
C THR A 102 23.75 -3.91 4.26
N GLU A 103 24.20 -4.82 3.39
CA GLU A 103 23.48 -5.19 2.17
C GLU A 103 22.09 -5.74 2.50
N GLU A 104 21.95 -6.57 3.54
CA GLU A 104 20.68 -7.13 3.98
C GLU A 104 19.71 -6.04 4.44
N ASN A 105 20.22 -5.01 5.15
CA ASN A 105 19.38 -3.88 5.58
C ASN A 105 18.94 -3.04 4.40
N TRP A 106 19.85 -2.82 3.43
CA TRP A 106 19.52 -2.15 2.17
C TRP A 106 18.43 -2.90 1.40
N ASP A 107 18.64 -4.19 1.15
CA ASP A 107 17.71 -5.02 0.39
C ASP A 107 16.35 -5.09 1.09
N TRP A 108 16.33 -5.32 2.40
CA TRP A 108 15.10 -5.36 3.17
C TRP A 108 14.26 -4.07 3.06
N LEU A 109 14.91 -2.90 3.16
CA LEU A 109 14.23 -1.61 3.01
C LEU A 109 13.77 -1.36 1.57
N MET A 110 14.63 -1.58 0.59
CA MET A 110 14.31 -1.32 -0.81
C MET A 110 13.29 -2.31 -1.35
N ASP A 111 13.40 -3.58 -1.01
CA ASP A 111 12.46 -4.61 -1.42
C ASP A 111 11.06 -4.35 -0.83
N THR A 112 10.98 -3.96 0.45
CA THR A 112 9.67 -3.66 1.05
C THR A 112 9.11 -2.34 0.55
N ASN A 113 9.90 -1.24 0.63
CA ASN A 113 9.37 0.12 0.48
C ASN A 113 9.18 0.55 -0.97
N LEU A 114 9.93 -0.04 -1.91
CA LEU A 114 9.92 0.39 -3.31
C LEU A 114 9.61 -0.74 -4.28
N LYS A 115 10.38 -1.83 -4.28
CA LYS A 115 10.20 -2.96 -5.21
C LYS A 115 8.85 -3.65 -5.00
N GLY A 116 8.52 -4.03 -3.78
CA GLY A 116 7.25 -4.69 -3.45
C GLY A 116 6.05 -3.80 -3.76
N MET A 117 6.17 -2.49 -3.47
CA MET A 117 5.15 -1.50 -3.85
C MET A 117 4.95 -1.45 -5.36
N PHE A 118 6.04 -1.40 -6.15
CA PHE A 118 5.97 -1.37 -7.60
C PHE A 118 5.27 -2.61 -8.17
N PHE A 119 5.68 -3.81 -7.77
CA PHE A 119 5.10 -5.05 -8.27
C PHE A 119 3.66 -5.28 -7.79
N THR A 120 3.31 -4.80 -6.60
CA THR A 120 1.91 -4.78 -6.15
C THR A 120 1.06 -3.90 -7.06
N ILE A 121 1.51 -2.69 -7.40
CA ILE A 121 0.79 -1.82 -8.35
C ILE A 121 0.67 -2.49 -9.71
N GLN A 122 1.77 -3.04 -10.24
CA GLN A 122 1.79 -3.70 -11.54
C GLN A 122 0.80 -4.86 -11.60
N GLY A 123 0.77 -5.71 -10.57
CA GLY A 123 -0.16 -6.85 -10.49
C GLY A 123 -1.63 -6.43 -10.38
N MET A 124 -1.91 -5.36 -9.61
CA MET A 124 -3.28 -4.88 -9.42
C MET A 124 -3.81 -4.01 -10.57
N LEU A 125 -2.91 -3.49 -11.42
CA LEU A 125 -3.30 -2.56 -12.50
C LEU A 125 -4.39 -3.11 -13.45
N PRO A 126 -4.38 -4.41 -13.85
CA PRO A 126 -5.45 -4.97 -14.68
C PRO A 126 -6.84 -4.93 -14.02
N LEU A 127 -6.90 -4.89 -12.69
CA LEU A 127 -8.15 -4.82 -11.91
C LEU A 127 -8.59 -3.37 -11.65
N MET A 128 -7.86 -2.37 -12.13
CA MET A 128 -8.14 -0.95 -11.91
C MET A 128 -8.69 -0.31 -13.17
N GLY A 129 -9.85 0.34 -13.06
CA GLY A 129 -10.55 0.99 -14.15
C GLY A 129 -10.71 2.51 -13.98
N ASN A 130 -11.48 3.12 -14.84
CA ASN A 130 -11.84 4.53 -14.79
C ASN A 130 -13.23 4.71 -14.16
N PRO A 131 -13.37 5.47 -13.05
CA PRO A 131 -12.28 6.12 -12.29
C PRO A 131 -11.73 5.23 -11.19
N SER A 132 -10.41 5.29 -10.94
CA SER A 132 -9.81 4.67 -9.76
C SER A 132 -8.67 5.52 -9.17
N SER A 133 -8.15 5.13 -8.02
CA SER A 133 -7.12 5.91 -7.30
C SER A 133 -6.09 5.01 -6.63
N ILE A 134 -4.83 5.37 -6.79
CA ILE A 134 -3.70 4.77 -6.08
C ILE A 134 -3.16 5.80 -5.07
N VAL A 135 -3.02 5.39 -3.82
CA VAL A 135 -2.42 6.21 -2.76
C VAL A 135 -1.24 5.47 -2.17
N LEU A 136 -0.07 6.09 -2.23
CA LEU A 136 1.19 5.51 -1.78
C LEU A 136 1.68 6.19 -0.50
N MET A 137 2.19 5.41 0.44
CA MET A 137 2.77 5.93 1.68
C MET A 137 4.23 6.35 1.46
N GLY A 138 4.42 7.65 1.30
CA GLY A 138 5.71 8.29 1.30
C GLY A 138 6.25 8.57 2.70
N SER A 139 7.05 9.63 2.81
CA SER A 139 7.54 10.22 4.07
C SER A 139 8.12 11.59 3.77
N ILE A 140 8.16 12.47 4.77
CA ILE A 140 8.96 13.72 4.69
C ILE A 140 10.43 13.41 4.42
N ALA A 141 10.96 12.26 4.88
CA ALA A 141 12.32 11.81 4.62
C ALA A 141 12.64 11.63 3.12
N GLY A 142 11.62 11.44 2.27
CA GLY A 142 11.82 11.43 0.81
C GLY A 142 12.01 12.83 0.19
N ARG A 143 12.00 13.89 1.00
CA ARG A 143 12.15 15.28 0.57
C ARG A 143 13.15 16.06 1.42
N LEU A 144 13.12 15.85 2.73
CA LEU A 144 13.99 16.53 3.68
C LEU A 144 15.18 15.64 4.05
N ALA A 145 16.29 16.25 4.37
CA ALA A 145 17.45 15.53 4.90
C ALA A 145 17.12 15.00 6.30
N VAL A 146 17.25 13.70 6.48
CA VAL A 146 17.09 13.00 7.78
C VAL A 146 18.40 12.27 8.07
N ALA A 147 19.09 12.73 9.13
CA ALA A 147 20.32 12.09 9.55
C ALA A 147 20.09 10.61 9.89
N GLU A 148 21.12 9.80 9.72
CA GLU A 148 21.10 8.36 10.05
C GLU A 148 19.96 7.55 9.40
N SER A 149 19.48 7.96 8.23
CA SER A 149 18.42 7.25 7.52
C SER A 149 18.61 7.28 6.00
N PRO A 150 19.83 7.10 5.45
CA PRO A 150 20.10 7.31 4.04
C PRO A 150 19.30 6.35 3.14
N VAL A 151 19.21 5.07 3.49
CA VAL A 151 18.50 4.05 2.68
C VAL A 151 16.99 4.28 2.74
N TYR A 152 16.46 4.53 3.94
CA TYR A 152 15.05 4.84 4.10
C TYR A 152 14.65 6.09 3.30
N ALA A 153 15.42 7.17 3.41
CA ALA A 153 15.18 8.41 2.67
C ALA A 153 15.22 8.17 1.16
N ALA A 154 16.21 7.40 0.66
CA ALA A 154 16.31 7.01 -0.74
C ALA A 154 15.07 6.22 -1.20
N SER A 155 14.62 5.23 -0.42
CA SER A 155 13.42 4.47 -0.74
C SER A 155 12.18 5.36 -0.86
N LYS A 156 11.98 6.30 0.08
CA LYS A 156 10.82 7.21 0.08
C LYS A 156 10.92 8.32 -0.98
N ALA A 157 12.13 8.73 -1.36
CA ALA A 157 12.33 9.58 -2.55
C ALA A 157 11.98 8.81 -3.83
N GLY A 158 12.35 7.52 -3.91
CA GLY A 158 11.96 6.61 -4.99
C GLY A 158 10.43 6.49 -5.13
N VAL A 159 9.70 6.30 -4.02
CA VAL A 159 8.23 6.28 -4.02
C VAL A 159 7.63 7.56 -4.61
N ARG A 160 8.16 8.73 -4.25
CA ARG A 160 7.68 10.01 -4.79
C ARG A 160 7.94 10.14 -6.30
N SER A 161 9.10 9.70 -6.76
CA SER A 161 9.43 9.70 -8.19
C SER A 161 8.55 8.72 -8.96
N LEU A 162 8.41 7.50 -8.44
CA LEU A 162 7.52 6.47 -9.00
C LEU A 162 6.09 6.99 -9.14
N ALA A 163 5.53 7.59 -8.12
CA ALA A 163 4.16 8.11 -8.15
C ALA A 163 3.95 9.14 -9.27
N ARG A 164 4.92 10.04 -9.51
CA ARG A 164 4.84 11.04 -10.60
C ARG A 164 4.86 10.38 -11.97
N SER A 165 5.74 9.39 -12.17
CA SER A 165 5.82 8.65 -13.42
C SER A 165 4.52 7.87 -13.70
N LEU A 166 4.03 7.14 -12.69
CA LEU A 166 2.77 6.39 -12.82
C LEU A 166 1.56 7.32 -13.02
N ALA A 167 1.52 8.49 -12.39
CA ALA A 167 0.46 9.46 -12.60
C ALA A 167 0.43 9.94 -14.07
N ALA A 168 1.60 10.17 -14.68
CA ALA A 168 1.70 10.51 -16.09
C ALA A 168 1.26 9.36 -17.01
N ASP A 169 1.72 8.13 -16.71
CA ASP A 169 1.39 6.94 -17.52
C ASP A 169 -0.09 6.57 -17.46
N PHE A 170 -0.76 6.86 -16.34
CA PHE A 170 -2.14 6.41 -16.11
C PHE A 170 -3.20 7.49 -16.33
N VAL A 171 -2.82 8.71 -16.71
CA VAL A 171 -3.77 9.81 -16.92
C VAL A 171 -4.85 9.46 -17.95
N THR A 172 -4.47 8.79 -19.04
CA THR A 172 -5.41 8.35 -20.09
C THR A 172 -6.29 7.17 -19.67
N LYS A 173 -5.89 6.45 -18.63
CA LYS A 173 -6.66 5.35 -18.04
C LYS A 173 -7.64 5.83 -16.97
N GLY A 174 -7.65 7.12 -16.62
CA GLY A 174 -8.50 7.68 -15.58
C GLY A 174 -8.10 7.22 -14.17
N ILE A 175 -6.85 6.78 -13.97
CA ILE A 175 -6.32 6.34 -12.67
C ILE A 175 -5.46 7.46 -12.09
N ARG A 176 -5.82 7.95 -10.93
CA ARG A 176 -5.04 8.98 -10.19
C ARG A 176 -4.02 8.32 -9.28
N VAL A 177 -2.80 8.86 -9.22
CA VAL A 177 -1.75 8.38 -8.31
C VAL A 177 -1.27 9.51 -7.43
N ASN A 178 -1.32 9.32 -6.12
CA ASN A 178 -0.92 10.32 -5.11
C ASN A 178 -0.04 9.71 -4.03
N VAL A 179 0.73 10.57 -3.36
CA VAL A 179 1.60 10.22 -2.22
C VAL A 179 1.18 11.01 -1.00
N VAL A 180 0.97 10.32 0.11
CA VAL A 180 0.85 10.92 1.45
C VAL A 180 2.21 10.79 2.14
N SER A 181 2.73 11.88 2.68
CA SER A 181 4.09 11.95 3.27
C SER A 181 4.02 12.51 4.69
N PRO A 182 3.76 11.64 5.67
CA PRO A 182 3.83 12.00 7.10
C PRO A 182 5.23 12.40 7.52
#